data_60e9df5e44736bcfaea2bdf98f27b429
#
_entry.id   60e9df5e44736bcfaea2bdf98f27b429
#
_cell.length_a   1.000
_cell.length_b   1.000
_cell.length_c   1.000
_cell.angle_alpha   90.00
_cell.angle_beta   90.00
_cell.angle_gamma   90.00
#
_symmetry.space_group_name_H-M   'P 1'
#
loop_
_entity.id
_entity.type
_entity.pdbx_description
1 polymer ?
#
loop_
_entity_poly.entity_id
_entity_poly.type
_entity_poly.pdbx_seq_one_letter_code
_entity_poly.pdbx_strand_id
1 'polypeptide(L)'
;MRICNLWMALVILLLACHCEGTPPKLTENPAIKANQPLNIILLIGDGMGLSQLSSSFYFSDQLPNFARFKTIGLSNVIAANSKITDSAAGATSFASGIKTFNGAIGVDMDKQPVENIVELLSKENYQTGLIATSSITHATPASFYAHVASRDWEEQIAAQMATSPIDFFAGGGLKFFENRKDGKNILNLLKSAGFEVHTDHLEKEIDGSKRHAFLLGEEDMPKMIEGRGNFLQESTQKALNYFEENASPFFLMVEGSQIDWGGHDNDAEYLITELLDFDQMVGSVLDYAEKEGNTLVIVTADHETGGFTLSSKVTGQNSKGKDKHDYNLIVPTFSTTGHSASLIPVLAFGPQSAQFSGFYQNSDVYHKIRAALAQ
;
A
#
# COMPACT_ATOMS: atom_id res chain seq x y z
N MET A 1 53.73 66.26 -14.36
CA MET A 1 52.50 65.63 -14.85
C MET A 1 52.35 64.25 -14.16
N ARG A 2 51.50 64.15 -13.19
CA ARG A 2 51.24 62.90 -12.43
C ARG A 2 49.98 62.23 -13.00
N ILE A 3 50.12 61.01 -13.50
CA ILE A 3 49.01 60.18 -13.99
C ILE A 3 48.51 59.36 -12.80
N CYS A 4 47.27 59.57 -12.45
CA CYS A 4 46.56 58.87 -11.37
C CYS A 4 45.93 57.59 -11.96
N ASN A 5 46.38 56.41 -11.53
CA ASN A 5 45.76 55.13 -11.87
C ASN A 5 44.61 54.83 -10.86
N LEU A 6 43.39 54.81 -11.38
CA LEU A 6 42.19 54.42 -10.67
C LEU A 6 41.97 52.91 -10.81
N TRP A 7 42.13 52.14 -9.74
CA TRP A 7 41.76 50.74 -9.69
C TRP A 7 40.28 50.62 -9.31
N MET A 8 39.45 50.18 -10.20
CA MET A 8 38.08 49.84 -9.97
C MET A 8 38.02 48.39 -9.44
N ALA A 9 37.78 48.20 -8.17
CA ALA A 9 37.50 46.88 -7.58
C ALA A 9 36.05 46.48 -7.85
N LEU A 10 35.84 45.48 -8.66
CA LEU A 10 34.55 44.86 -8.95
C LEU A 10 34.24 43.88 -7.82
N VAL A 11 33.36 44.25 -6.91
CA VAL A 11 32.82 43.35 -5.86
C VAL A 11 31.71 42.53 -6.48
N ILE A 12 31.97 41.26 -6.79
CA ILE A 12 30.95 40.29 -7.18
C ILE A 12 30.25 39.80 -5.92
N LEU A 13 29.02 40.26 -5.71
CA LEU A 13 28.14 39.77 -4.64
C LEU A 13 27.53 38.43 -5.13
N LEU A 14 28.09 37.31 -4.69
CA LEU A 14 27.47 35.98 -4.85
C LEU A 14 26.29 35.88 -3.86
N LEU A 15 25.09 36.14 -4.34
CA LEU A 15 23.85 35.75 -3.67
C LEU A 15 23.71 34.23 -3.73
N ALA A 16 24.19 33.53 -2.72
CA ALA A 16 23.82 32.15 -2.50
C ALA A 16 22.38 32.12 -1.98
N CYS A 17 21.41 31.86 -2.87
CA CYS A 17 20.07 31.45 -2.44
C CYS A 17 20.20 30.07 -1.77
N HIS A 18 20.35 30.06 -0.45
CA HIS A 18 20.04 28.89 0.36
C HIS A 18 18.51 28.83 0.45
N CYS A 19 17.89 27.95 -0.33
CA CYS A 19 16.57 27.46 0.03
C CYS A 19 16.73 26.52 1.23
N GLU A 20 16.75 27.09 2.44
CA GLU A 20 16.47 26.33 3.66
C GLU A 20 14.98 25.99 3.64
N GLY A 21 14.63 24.86 3.04
CA GLY A 21 13.33 24.23 3.29
C GLY A 21 13.27 23.93 4.79
N THR A 22 12.38 24.59 5.51
CA THR A 22 12.09 24.26 6.91
C THR A 22 11.74 22.77 6.97
N PRO A 23 12.45 21.95 7.75
CA PRO A 23 12.07 20.53 7.88
C PRO A 23 10.62 20.47 8.35
N PRO A 24 9.82 19.51 7.84
CA PRO A 24 8.44 19.35 8.25
C PRO A 24 8.41 19.22 9.78
N LYS A 25 7.48 19.94 10.41
CA LYS A 25 7.24 19.80 11.84
C LYS A 25 6.92 18.34 12.10
N LEU A 26 7.81 17.64 12.81
CA LEU A 26 7.57 16.28 13.27
C LEU A 26 6.40 16.36 14.25
N THR A 27 5.20 16.01 13.81
CA THR A 27 4.03 15.89 14.68
C THR A 27 4.28 14.77 15.69
N GLU A 28 3.95 14.99 16.95
CA GLU A 28 3.95 13.93 17.95
C GLU A 28 2.79 12.97 17.64
N ASN A 29 2.97 11.67 17.87
CA ASN A 29 1.87 10.74 17.76
C ASN A 29 0.73 11.18 18.67
N PRO A 30 -0.51 11.31 18.16
CA PRO A 30 -1.63 11.73 19.01
C PRO A 30 -1.84 10.75 20.15
N ALA A 31 -2.23 11.26 21.31
CA ALA A 31 -2.62 10.42 22.44
C ALA A 31 -3.98 9.76 22.15
N ILE A 32 -4.17 8.54 22.64
CA ILE A 32 -5.43 7.81 22.51
C ILE A 32 -6.57 8.65 23.09
N LYS A 33 -7.65 8.81 22.34
CA LYS A 33 -8.91 9.35 22.85
C LYS A 33 -9.52 8.31 23.79
N ALA A 34 -9.49 8.56 25.08
CA ALA A 34 -10.04 7.62 26.07
C ALA A 34 -11.50 7.25 25.73
N ASN A 35 -11.79 5.95 25.74
CA ASN A 35 -13.11 5.36 25.50
C ASN A 35 -13.67 5.44 24.07
N GLN A 36 -12.83 5.63 23.05
CA GLN A 36 -13.23 5.48 21.64
C GLN A 36 -12.51 4.28 21.01
N PRO A 37 -13.23 3.41 20.27
CA PRO A 37 -12.61 2.32 19.53
C PRO A 37 -11.63 2.88 18.48
N LEU A 38 -10.48 2.23 18.31
CA LEU A 38 -9.40 2.65 17.42
C LEU A 38 -9.75 2.33 15.96
N ASN A 39 -9.65 3.30 15.06
CA ASN A 39 -9.70 3.03 13.63
C ASN A 39 -8.38 2.44 13.15
N ILE A 40 -8.43 1.52 12.20
CA ILE A 40 -7.25 0.86 11.63
C ILE A 40 -7.21 1.07 10.12
N ILE A 41 -6.08 1.58 9.62
CA ILE A 41 -5.80 1.65 8.19
C ILE A 41 -4.51 0.88 7.92
N LEU A 42 -4.61 -0.20 7.13
CA LEU A 42 -3.49 -1.02 6.68
C LEU A 42 -3.22 -0.74 5.21
N LEU A 43 -2.06 -0.17 4.91
CA LEU A 43 -1.61 0.21 3.57
C LEU A 43 -0.54 -0.78 3.12
N ILE A 44 -0.77 -1.47 2.00
CA ILE A 44 0.13 -2.49 1.47
C ILE A 44 0.62 -2.03 0.09
N GLY A 45 1.92 -1.77 -0.03
CA GLY A 45 2.57 -1.65 -1.33
C GLY A 45 3.06 -3.02 -1.76
N ASP A 46 2.34 -3.69 -2.68
CA ASP A 46 2.74 -5.02 -3.15
C ASP A 46 4.13 -4.95 -3.79
N GLY A 47 5.03 -5.85 -3.38
CA GLY A 47 6.40 -5.88 -3.86
C GLY A 47 7.32 -4.75 -3.36
N MET A 48 6.82 -3.89 -2.45
CA MET A 48 7.54 -2.71 -1.96
C MET A 48 8.55 -3.05 -0.87
N GLY A 49 9.73 -3.48 -1.25
CA GLY A 49 10.86 -3.61 -0.33
C GLY A 49 11.47 -2.25 0.07
N LEU A 50 12.52 -2.30 0.90
CA LEU A 50 13.17 -1.08 1.39
C LEU A 50 13.80 -0.24 0.28
N SER A 51 14.32 -0.86 -0.79
CA SER A 51 14.92 -0.15 -1.92
C SER A 51 13.86 0.55 -2.78
N GLN A 52 12.70 -0.09 -2.97
CA GLN A 52 11.56 0.53 -3.64
C GLN A 52 11.10 1.78 -2.85
N LEU A 53 10.85 1.64 -1.55
CA LEU A 53 10.51 2.78 -0.69
C LEU A 53 11.57 3.88 -0.76
N SER A 54 12.86 3.51 -0.76
CA SER A 54 13.97 4.47 -0.83
C SER A 54 13.97 5.28 -2.12
N SER A 55 13.45 4.73 -3.23
CA SER A 55 13.42 5.45 -4.50
C SER A 55 12.55 6.71 -4.45
N SER A 56 11.52 6.76 -3.60
CA SER A 56 10.70 7.96 -3.40
C SER A 56 11.51 9.19 -2.94
N PHE A 57 12.61 8.98 -2.21
CA PHE A 57 13.50 10.06 -1.76
C PHE A 57 14.39 10.64 -2.87
N TYR A 58 14.52 9.94 -4.00
CA TYR A 58 15.41 10.35 -5.10
C TYR A 58 14.65 10.74 -6.36
N PHE A 59 13.42 10.26 -6.54
CA PHE A 59 12.63 10.46 -7.75
C PHE A 59 11.35 11.29 -7.52
N SER A 60 11.05 11.67 -6.28
CA SER A 60 10.03 12.67 -5.97
C SER A 60 10.63 14.07 -5.99
N ASP A 61 9.85 15.05 -6.46
CA ASP A 61 10.20 16.47 -6.40
C ASP A 61 10.08 17.05 -4.97
N GLN A 62 9.46 16.31 -4.05
CA GLN A 62 9.24 16.71 -2.65
C GLN A 62 9.68 15.61 -1.71
N LEU A 63 9.84 15.95 -0.43
CA LEU A 63 10.09 14.95 0.60
C LEU A 63 8.90 13.96 0.65
N PRO A 64 9.13 12.65 0.50
CA PRO A 64 8.04 11.68 0.45
C PRO A 64 7.29 11.60 1.79
N ASN A 65 6.01 11.25 1.75
CA ASN A 65 5.16 11.10 2.93
C ASN A 65 5.63 9.97 3.86
N PHE A 66 6.35 8.98 3.34
CA PHE A 66 7.03 7.96 4.17
C PHE A 66 7.95 8.57 5.23
N ALA A 67 8.54 9.75 4.99
CA ALA A 67 9.39 10.46 5.96
C ALA A 67 8.63 10.97 7.18
N ARG A 68 7.30 10.99 7.17
CA ARG A 68 6.47 11.43 8.32
C ARG A 68 6.37 10.37 9.41
N PHE A 69 6.66 9.10 9.11
CA PHE A 69 6.60 8.02 10.09
C PHE A 69 7.79 8.05 11.04
N LYS A 70 7.52 7.92 12.34
CA LYS A 70 8.54 7.84 13.38
C LYS A 70 8.77 6.42 13.90
N THR A 71 7.75 5.57 13.81
CA THR A 71 7.85 4.16 14.20
C THR A 71 8.18 3.32 12.97
N ILE A 72 9.30 2.62 13.04
CA ILE A 72 9.81 1.78 11.96
C ILE A 72 10.13 0.40 12.54
N GLY A 73 9.63 -0.63 11.87
CA GLY A 73 9.95 -2.03 12.09
C GLY A 73 10.38 -2.69 10.79
N LEU A 74 10.85 -3.92 10.90
CA LEU A 74 11.18 -4.79 9.76
C LEU A 74 10.53 -6.14 9.96
N SER A 75 9.87 -6.66 8.94
CA SER A 75 9.24 -7.96 8.97
C SER A 75 9.93 -8.99 8.09
N ASN A 76 9.95 -10.25 8.56
CA ASN A 76 10.35 -11.40 7.78
C ASN A 76 9.14 -12.05 7.14
N VAL A 77 9.09 -12.07 5.81
CA VAL A 77 7.91 -12.42 5.00
C VAL A 77 7.95 -13.84 4.43
N ILE A 78 8.64 -14.79 5.06
CA ILE A 78 8.67 -16.20 4.62
C ILE A 78 7.26 -16.82 4.66
N ALA A 79 6.91 -17.66 3.68
CA ALA A 79 5.74 -18.52 3.72
C ALA A 79 6.01 -19.79 4.54
N ALA A 80 4.96 -20.56 4.90
CA ALA A 80 5.14 -21.80 5.66
C ALA A 80 5.89 -22.88 4.89
N ASN A 81 5.75 -22.93 3.57
CA ASN A 81 6.36 -23.92 2.69
C ASN A 81 7.54 -23.39 1.87
N SER A 82 7.85 -22.08 1.96
CA SER A 82 8.86 -21.46 1.10
C SER A 82 9.59 -20.33 1.83
N LYS A 83 10.88 -20.16 1.53
CA LYS A 83 11.69 -19.03 2.02
C LYS A 83 11.34 -17.71 1.35
N ILE A 84 10.73 -17.77 0.17
CA ILE A 84 10.23 -16.61 -0.58
C ILE A 84 8.71 -16.77 -0.68
N THR A 85 7.98 -15.80 -0.16
CA THR A 85 6.52 -15.79 -0.19
C THR A 85 6.02 -15.27 -1.55
N ASP A 86 4.77 -15.61 -1.87
CA ASP A 86 3.98 -14.85 -2.84
C ASP A 86 2.98 -13.92 -2.11
N SER A 87 2.29 -13.07 -2.87
CA SER A 87 1.31 -12.12 -2.31
C SER A 87 0.18 -12.84 -1.56
N ALA A 88 -0.25 -14.04 -2.01
CA ALA A 88 -1.32 -14.78 -1.37
C ALA A 88 -0.97 -15.22 0.06
N ALA A 89 0.16 -15.89 0.24
CA ALA A 89 0.63 -16.30 1.57
C ALA A 89 1.05 -15.10 2.43
N GLY A 90 1.64 -14.07 1.81
CA GLY A 90 2.03 -12.83 2.47
C GLY A 90 0.82 -12.09 3.05
N ALA A 91 -0.18 -11.81 2.22
CA ALA A 91 -1.40 -11.12 2.63
C ALA A 91 -2.28 -11.95 3.57
N THR A 92 -2.38 -13.28 3.36
CA THR A 92 -3.06 -14.17 4.31
C THR A 92 -2.43 -14.07 5.70
N SER A 93 -1.10 -13.90 5.78
CA SER A 93 -0.42 -13.71 7.07
C SER A 93 -0.82 -12.41 7.76
N PHE A 94 -1.01 -11.32 7.02
CA PHE A 94 -1.52 -10.06 7.56
C PHE A 94 -2.99 -10.13 7.94
N ALA A 95 -3.78 -10.83 7.13
CA ALA A 95 -5.23 -10.92 7.34
C ALA A 95 -5.62 -11.87 8.49
N SER A 96 -4.86 -12.95 8.71
CA SER A 96 -5.27 -14.05 9.62
C SER A 96 -4.25 -14.40 10.71
N GLY A 97 -3.07 -13.75 10.71
CA GLY A 97 -2.04 -13.98 11.74
C GLY A 97 -1.35 -15.33 11.68
N ILE A 98 -1.50 -16.09 10.59
CA ILE A 98 -0.87 -17.39 10.39
C ILE A 98 0.06 -17.39 9.18
N LYS A 99 0.98 -18.36 9.14
CA LYS A 99 1.75 -18.69 7.95
C LYS A 99 1.05 -19.78 7.16
N THR A 100 0.97 -19.62 5.83
CA THR A 100 0.39 -20.62 4.93
C THR A 100 1.31 -20.87 3.72
N PHE A 101 0.88 -21.68 2.77
CA PHE A 101 1.63 -22.00 1.56
C PHE A 101 1.39 -20.97 0.45
N ASN A 102 2.36 -20.79 -0.44
CA ASN A 102 2.23 -19.90 -1.59
C ASN A 102 1.00 -20.27 -2.44
N GLY A 103 0.25 -19.26 -2.85
CA GLY A 103 -1.01 -19.38 -3.59
C GLY A 103 -2.26 -19.49 -2.71
N ALA A 104 -2.13 -19.69 -1.41
CA ALA A 104 -3.27 -19.85 -0.48
C ALA A 104 -3.91 -18.50 -0.12
N ILE A 105 -5.22 -18.44 -0.20
CA ILE A 105 -6.04 -17.29 0.19
C ILE A 105 -6.87 -17.67 1.41
N GLY A 106 -6.61 -17.07 2.58
CA GLY A 106 -7.41 -17.21 3.79
C GLY A 106 -7.58 -18.64 4.31
N VAL A 107 -6.65 -19.55 3.98
CA VAL A 107 -6.65 -20.94 4.43
C VAL A 107 -5.31 -21.31 5.08
N ASP A 108 -5.33 -22.27 5.98
CA ASP A 108 -4.15 -22.85 6.62
C ASP A 108 -3.43 -23.88 5.73
N MET A 109 -2.40 -24.55 6.29
CA MET A 109 -1.61 -25.58 5.61
C MET A 109 -2.45 -26.82 5.23
N ASP A 110 -3.54 -27.08 5.92
CA ASP A 110 -4.48 -28.17 5.66
C ASP A 110 -5.64 -27.71 4.76
N LYS A 111 -5.54 -26.50 4.18
CA LYS A 111 -6.54 -25.87 3.30
C LYS A 111 -7.88 -25.61 3.99
N GLN A 112 -7.88 -25.49 5.32
CA GLN A 112 -9.09 -25.13 6.07
C GLN A 112 -9.19 -23.61 6.16
N PRO A 113 -10.40 -23.01 6.00
CA PRO A 113 -10.63 -21.59 6.20
C PRO A 113 -10.14 -21.11 7.57
N VAL A 114 -9.49 -19.95 7.61
CA VAL A 114 -9.02 -19.31 8.84
C VAL A 114 -9.65 -17.93 8.93
N GLU A 115 -10.28 -17.63 10.06
CA GLU A 115 -10.91 -16.32 10.30
C GLU A 115 -9.91 -15.17 10.05
N ASN A 116 -10.30 -14.23 9.20
CA ASN A 116 -9.51 -13.05 8.91
C ASN A 116 -9.93 -11.84 9.77
N ILE A 117 -9.11 -10.79 9.73
CA ILE A 117 -9.31 -9.57 10.54
C ILE A 117 -10.63 -8.85 10.21
N VAL A 118 -11.09 -8.89 8.96
CA VAL A 118 -12.35 -8.29 8.51
C VAL A 118 -13.53 -9.05 9.13
N GLU A 119 -13.53 -10.37 9.05
CA GLU A 119 -14.58 -11.22 9.66
C GLU A 119 -14.66 -11.05 11.18
N LEU A 120 -13.49 -10.93 11.81
CA LEU A 120 -13.38 -10.73 13.23
C LEU A 120 -13.95 -9.36 13.63
N LEU A 121 -13.47 -8.27 13.00
CA LEU A 121 -13.83 -6.90 13.36
C LEU A 121 -15.29 -6.59 13.02
N SER A 122 -15.83 -7.18 11.97
CA SER A 122 -17.26 -7.07 11.65
C SER A 122 -18.14 -7.60 12.81
N LYS A 123 -17.73 -8.67 13.50
CA LYS A 123 -18.43 -9.17 14.70
C LYS A 123 -18.32 -8.22 15.90
N GLU A 124 -17.33 -7.34 15.90
CA GLU A 124 -17.10 -6.29 16.89
C GLU A 124 -17.74 -4.94 16.47
N ASN A 125 -18.59 -4.95 15.43
CA ASN A 125 -19.30 -3.80 14.85
C ASN A 125 -18.38 -2.76 14.22
N TYR A 126 -17.22 -3.16 13.68
CA TYR A 126 -16.42 -2.33 12.80
C TYR A 126 -17.00 -2.35 11.39
N GLN A 127 -16.98 -1.20 10.74
CA GLN A 127 -17.13 -1.15 9.28
C GLN A 127 -15.83 -1.55 8.61
N THR A 128 -15.91 -2.11 7.40
CA THR A 128 -14.75 -2.67 6.74
C THR A 128 -14.68 -2.26 5.28
N GLY A 129 -13.46 -2.00 4.80
CA GLY A 129 -13.24 -1.62 3.40
C GLY A 129 -11.97 -2.18 2.80
N LEU A 130 -12.01 -2.39 1.48
CA LEU A 130 -10.88 -2.84 0.66
C LEU A 130 -10.74 -1.99 -0.60
N ILE A 131 -9.53 -1.53 -0.88
CA ILE A 131 -9.21 -0.80 -2.11
C ILE A 131 -7.94 -1.39 -2.70
N ALA A 132 -7.90 -1.60 -4.02
CA ALA A 132 -6.73 -2.12 -4.70
C ALA A 132 -6.59 -1.54 -6.12
N THR A 133 -5.37 -1.36 -6.59
CA THR A 133 -5.11 -0.99 -8.00
C THR A 133 -5.07 -2.20 -8.93
N SER A 134 -5.17 -3.41 -8.40
CA SER A 134 -5.44 -4.66 -9.10
C SER A 134 -6.93 -4.96 -9.18
N SER A 135 -7.26 -6.14 -9.73
CA SER A 135 -8.56 -6.77 -9.49
C SER A 135 -8.79 -6.93 -7.97
N ILE A 136 -10.02 -6.68 -7.54
CA ILE A 136 -10.39 -6.93 -6.14
C ILE A 136 -10.40 -8.43 -5.78
N THR A 137 -10.29 -9.30 -6.78
CA THR A 137 -10.11 -10.75 -6.62
C THR A 137 -8.64 -11.17 -6.58
N HIS A 138 -7.70 -10.23 -6.82
CA HIS A 138 -6.27 -10.49 -6.71
C HIS A 138 -5.87 -10.90 -5.28
N ALA A 139 -4.73 -11.55 -5.14
CA ALA A 139 -4.31 -12.25 -3.93
C ALA A 139 -4.40 -11.41 -2.65
N THR A 140 -3.91 -10.17 -2.68
CA THR A 140 -3.85 -9.32 -1.49
C THR A 140 -5.24 -8.93 -0.99
N PRO A 141 -6.12 -8.26 -1.77
CA PRO A 141 -7.46 -7.95 -1.29
C PRO A 141 -8.29 -9.21 -1.00
N ALA A 142 -8.14 -10.27 -1.81
CA ALA A 142 -8.86 -11.53 -1.60
C ALA A 142 -8.59 -12.17 -0.24
N SER A 143 -7.37 -12.06 0.29
CA SER A 143 -6.98 -12.62 1.59
C SER A 143 -7.76 -12.02 2.78
N PHE A 144 -8.41 -10.88 2.60
CA PHE A 144 -9.20 -10.21 3.63
C PHE A 144 -10.69 -10.57 3.60
N TYR A 145 -11.16 -11.40 2.63
CA TYR A 145 -12.59 -11.74 2.57
C TYR A 145 -12.88 -13.15 2.02
N ALA A 146 -11.90 -13.84 1.43
CA ALA A 146 -12.11 -15.11 0.77
C ALA A 146 -11.25 -16.23 1.36
N HIS A 147 -11.70 -17.49 1.14
CA HIS A 147 -11.03 -18.71 1.60
C HIS A 147 -10.98 -19.71 0.47
N VAL A 148 -9.86 -19.76 -0.25
CA VAL A 148 -9.62 -20.72 -1.34
C VAL A 148 -8.18 -21.22 -1.33
N ALA A 149 -7.98 -22.47 -1.79
CA ALA A 149 -6.64 -23.07 -1.80
C ALA A 149 -5.75 -22.57 -2.96
N SER A 150 -6.28 -21.78 -3.90
CA SER A 150 -5.50 -21.20 -4.99
C SER A 150 -6.00 -19.80 -5.33
N ARG A 151 -5.08 -18.84 -5.42
CA ARG A 151 -5.31 -17.49 -5.90
C ARG A 151 -5.83 -17.41 -7.33
N ASP A 152 -5.59 -18.45 -8.12
CA ASP A 152 -6.05 -18.53 -9.52
C ASP A 152 -7.56 -18.82 -9.64
N TRP A 153 -8.25 -19.07 -8.54
CA TRP A 153 -9.69 -19.33 -8.52
C TRP A 153 -10.51 -18.05 -8.39
N GLU A 154 -10.20 -17.06 -9.20
CA GLU A 154 -10.74 -15.70 -9.09
C GLU A 154 -12.28 -15.65 -9.17
N GLU A 155 -12.90 -16.50 -9.98
CA GLU A 155 -14.38 -16.61 -10.00
C GLU A 155 -14.95 -17.13 -8.66
N GLN A 156 -14.24 -18.03 -7.97
CA GLN A 156 -14.67 -18.51 -6.65
C GLN A 156 -14.44 -17.45 -5.59
N ILE A 157 -13.32 -16.69 -5.70
CA ILE A 157 -13.01 -15.55 -4.85
C ILE A 157 -14.10 -14.48 -4.99
N ALA A 158 -14.43 -14.06 -6.24
CA ALA A 158 -15.48 -13.08 -6.51
C ALA A 158 -16.84 -13.48 -5.92
N ALA A 159 -17.19 -14.77 -5.98
CA ALA A 159 -18.45 -15.25 -5.44
C ALA A 159 -18.56 -15.08 -3.92
N GLN A 160 -17.45 -15.12 -3.18
CA GLN A 160 -17.44 -14.95 -1.72
C GLN A 160 -17.64 -13.49 -1.30
N MET A 161 -17.34 -12.51 -2.16
CA MET A 161 -17.53 -11.10 -1.86
C MET A 161 -18.99 -10.77 -1.48
N ALA A 162 -19.97 -11.36 -2.14
CA ALA A 162 -21.38 -11.09 -1.87
C ALA A 162 -21.83 -11.52 -0.45
N THR A 163 -21.13 -12.47 0.16
CA THR A 163 -21.41 -12.98 1.51
C THR A 163 -20.39 -12.49 2.54
N SER A 164 -19.37 -11.78 2.12
CA SER A 164 -18.36 -11.21 3.01
C SER A 164 -18.94 -10.03 3.82
N PRO A 165 -18.38 -9.70 4.97
CA PRO A 165 -18.82 -8.56 5.78
C PRO A 165 -18.15 -7.24 5.33
N ILE A 166 -17.73 -7.12 4.07
CA ILE A 166 -17.16 -5.89 3.52
C ILE A 166 -18.27 -4.86 3.26
N ASP A 167 -18.10 -3.62 3.72
CA ASP A 167 -19.05 -2.53 3.52
C ASP A 167 -18.71 -1.66 2.31
N PHE A 168 -17.42 -1.48 2.04
CA PHE A 168 -16.92 -0.66 0.93
C PHE A 168 -15.78 -1.38 0.20
N PHE A 169 -15.84 -1.47 -1.14
CA PHE A 169 -14.66 -1.86 -1.88
C PHE A 169 -14.54 -1.15 -3.23
N ALA A 170 -13.29 -0.95 -3.69
CA ALA A 170 -12.98 -0.33 -4.97
C ALA A 170 -11.76 -1.00 -5.63
N GLY A 171 -11.85 -1.29 -6.92
CA GLY A 171 -10.75 -1.87 -7.70
C GLY A 171 -11.20 -2.33 -9.08
N GLY A 172 -10.37 -3.13 -9.73
CA GLY A 172 -10.69 -3.83 -10.97
C GLY A 172 -11.38 -5.17 -10.74
N GLY A 173 -11.48 -5.98 -11.80
CA GLY A 173 -11.96 -7.36 -11.76
C GLY A 173 -13.41 -7.57 -12.18
N LEU A 174 -14.05 -6.58 -12.83
CA LEU A 174 -15.46 -6.65 -13.24
C LEU A 174 -15.80 -7.97 -13.98
N LYS A 175 -14.91 -8.46 -14.83
CA LYS A 175 -15.09 -9.72 -15.56
C LYS A 175 -15.37 -10.94 -14.69
N PHE A 176 -14.83 -10.99 -13.46
CA PHE A 176 -15.03 -12.11 -12.54
C PHE A 176 -16.38 -12.07 -11.82
N PHE A 177 -17.07 -10.93 -11.87
CA PHE A 177 -18.39 -10.72 -11.29
C PHE A 177 -19.51 -10.86 -12.33
N GLU A 178 -19.28 -10.48 -13.60
CA GLU A 178 -20.31 -10.42 -14.63
C GLU A 178 -20.11 -11.46 -15.74
N ASN A 179 -18.94 -11.48 -16.40
CA ASN A 179 -18.68 -12.27 -17.61
C ASN A 179 -18.08 -13.67 -17.29
N ARG A 180 -18.71 -14.39 -16.39
CA ARG A 180 -18.21 -15.64 -15.81
C ARG A 180 -18.45 -16.85 -16.68
N LYS A 181 -17.52 -17.82 -16.63
CA LYS A 181 -17.65 -19.11 -17.34
C LYS A 181 -18.77 -20.00 -16.79
N ASP A 182 -19.11 -19.84 -15.48
CA ASP A 182 -20.19 -20.59 -14.82
C ASP A 182 -21.60 -20.00 -15.07
N GLY A 183 -21.70 -18.90 -15.82
CA GLY A 183 -22.95 -18.23 -16.18
C GLY A 183 -23.62 -17.48 -15.01
N LYS A 184 -23.00 -17.40 -13.83
CA LYS A 184 -23.54 -16.64 -12.71
C LYS A 184 -23.23 -15.14 -12.89
N ASN A 185 -24.13 -14.30 -12.39
CA ASN A 185 -23.91 -12.86 -12.31
C ASN A 185 -23.79 -12.48 -10.83
N ILE A 186 -22.56 -12.21 -10.39
CA ILE A 186 -22.28 -11.88 -9.00
C ILE A 186 -22.69 -10.43 -8.67
N LEU A 187 -22.77 -9.53 -9.66
CA LEU A 187 -23.28 -8.17 -9.45
C LEU A 187 -24.73 -8.21 -8.92
N ASN A 188 -25.55 -9.13 -9.42
CA ASN A 188 -26.90 -9.31 -8.90
C ASN A 188 -26.91 -9.84 -7.46
N LEU A 189 -25.96 -10.69 -7.09
CA LEU A 189 -25.82 -11.17 -5.71
C LEU A 189 -25.35 -10.04 -4.78
N LEU A 190 -24.39 -9.18 -5.23
CA LEU A 190 -23.97 -7.99 -4.50
C LEU A 190 -25.17 -7.04 -4.26
N LYS A 191 -25.95 -6.73 -5.30
CA LYS A 191 -27.16 -5.90 -5.15
C LYS A 191 -28.16 -6.52 -4.16
N SER A 192 -28.36 -7.83 -4.21
CA SER A 192 -29.24 -8.54 -3.26
C SER A 192 -28.69 -8.54 -1.83
N ALA A 193 -27.36 -8.46 -1.67
CA ALA A 193 -26.68 -8.33 -0.37
C ALA A 193 -26.62 -6.88 0.15
N GLY A 194 -27.27 -5.91 -0.55
CA GLY A 194 -27.36 -4.52 -0.12
C GLY A 194 -26.27 -3.59 -0.65
N PHE A 195 -25.46 -4.05 -1.62
CA PHE A 195 -24.49 -3.18 -2.28
C PHE A 195 -25.15 -2.29 -3.35
N GLU A 196 -24.76 -1.03 -3.37
CA GLU A 196 -24.84 -0.19 -4.55
C GLU A 196 -23.60 -0.46 -5.41
N VAL A 197 -23.82 -0.89 -6.67
CA VAL A 197 -22.75 -1.38 -7.55
C VAL A 197 -22.51 -0.37 -8.67
N HIS A 198 -21.28 0.09 -8.78
CA HIS A 198 -20.78 1.05 -9.74
C HIS A 198 -19.71 0.39 -10.61
N THR A 199 -19.82 0.51 -11.94
CA THR A 199 -18.94 -0.18 -12.88
C THR A 199 -18.23 0.74 -13.88
N ASP A 200 -18.46 2.05 -13.83
CA ASP A 200 -17.96 3.02 -14.80
C ASP A 200 -17.13 4.15 -14.20
N HIS A 201 -17.45 4.64 -13.02
CA HIS A 201 -16.67 5.71 -12.35
C HIS A 201 -16.91 5.76 -10.84
N LEU A 202 -16.05 6.51 -10.15
CA LEU A 202 -16.27 6.86 -8.74
C LEU A 202 -17.34 7.94 -8.66
N GLU A 203 -18.50 7.62 -8.09
CA GLU A 203 -19.58 8.57 -7.86
C GLU A 203 -19.11 9.71 -6.95
N LYS A 204 -19.58 10.92 -7.21
CA LYS A 204 -19.25 12.09 -6.37
C LYS A 204 -19.78 11.95 -4.96
N GLU A 205 -21.03 11.56 -4.82
CA GLU A 205 -21.74 11.36 -3.57
C GLU A 205 -22.26 9.94 -3.51
N ILE A 206 -22.19 9.31 -2.35
CA ILE A 206 -22.68 7.96 -2.12
C ILE A 206 -23.62 7.95 -0.91
N ASP A 207 -24.55 7.02 -0.89
CA ASP A 207 -25.50 6.85 0.22
C ASP A 207 -24.82 6.11 1.39
N GLY A 208 -24.44 6.84 2.45
CA GLY A 208 -23.78 6.28 3.62
C GLY A 208 -24.54 5.13 4.31
N SER A 209 -25.84 4.95 4.04
CA SER A 209 -26.65 3.87 4.61
C SER A 209 -26.52 2.54 3.86
N LYS A 210 -25.85 2.50 2.71
CA LYS A 210 -25.67 1.31 1.86
C LYS A 210 -24.21 0.87 1.84
N ARG A 211 -24.02 -0.39 1.47
CA ARG A 211 -22.70 -0.92 1.12
C ARG A 211 -22.34 -0.52 -0.32
N HIS A 212 -21.07 -0.27 -0.61
CA HIS A 212 -20.65 0.20 -1.92
C HIS A 212 -19.61 -0.70 -2.57
N ALA A 213 -19.83 -0.98 -3.86
CA ALA A 213 -18.97 -1.79 -4.72
C ALA A 213 -18.58 -0.98 -5.96
N PHE A 214 -17.31 -0.62 -6.09
CA PHE A 214 -16.76 0.06 -7.26
C PHE A 214 -15.84 -0.92 -8.02
N LEU A 215 -16.31 -1.44 -9.15
CA LEU A 215 -15.59 -2.35 -10.04
C LEU A 215 -15.29 -1.60 -11.35
N LEU A 216 -14.19 -0.83 -11.37
CA LEU A 216 -13.93 0.20 -12.37
C LEU A 216 -12.93 -0.23 -13.47
N GLY A 217 -12.41 -1.44 -13.40
CA GLY A 217 -11.59 -2.06 -14.41
C GLY A 217 -12.14 -3.44 -14.80
N GLU A 218 -12.10 -3.78 -16.06
CA GLU A 218 -12.53 -5.12 -16.55
C GLU A 218 -11.64 -6.21 -15.91
N GLU A 219 -10.32 -6.04 -15.97
CA GLU A 219 -9.33 -6.87 -15.28
C GLU A 219 -8.80 -6.09 -14.06
N ASP A 220 -7.76 -5.31 -14.24
CA ASP A 220 -7.14 -4.48 -13.23
C ASP A 220 -7.44 -3.00 -13.49
N MET A 221 -7.04 -2.13 -12.59
CA MET A 221 -7.00 -0.70 -12.89
C MET A 221 -5.85 -0.40 -13.86
N PRO A 222 -5.96 0.61 -14.73
CA PRO A 222 -4.86 1.03 -15.61
C PRO A 222 -3.58 1.33 -14.82
N LYS A 223 -2.41 1.17 -15.42
CA LYS A 223 -1.13 1.61 -14.85
C LYS A 223 -1.12 3.13 -14.69
N MET A 224 -0.34 3.66 -13.74
CA MET A 224 -0.15 5.11 -13.62
C MET A 224 0.41 5.71 -14.91
N ILE A 225 1.39 5.06 -15.52
CA ILE A 225 1.97 5.47 -16.81
C ILE A 225 0.97 5.41 -17.98
N GLU A 226 -0.16 4.72 -17.82
CA GLU A 226 -1.25 4.62 -18.80
C GLU A 226 -2.42 5.55 -18.49
N GLY A 227 -2.31 6.35 -17.42
CA GLY A 227 -3.28 7.39 -17.10
C GLY A 227 -4.42 6.97 -16.17
N ARG A 228 -4.16 6.09 -15.18
CA ARG A 228 -5.12 5.76 -14.10
C ARG A 228 -5.66 6.99 -13.37
N GLY A 229 -4.91 8.09 -13.36
CA GLY A 229 -5.27 9.29 -12.60
C GLY A 229 -5.21 9.04 -11.09
N ASN A 230 -6.00 9.77 -10.32
CA ASN A 230 -5.95 9.78 -8.85
C ASN A 230 -6.83 8.68 -8.21
N PHE A 231 -7.09 7.57 -8.90
CA PHE A 231 -8.02 6.53 -8.42
C PHE A 231 -7.73 6.09 -6.98
N LEU A 232 -6.46 5.79 -6.67
CA LEU A 232 -6.09 5.26 -5.36
C LEU A 232 -6.38 6.27 -4.24
N GLN A 233 -6.02 7.53 -4.45
CA GLN A 233 -6.28 8.62 -3.51
C GLN A 233 -7.78 8.93 -3.39
N GLU A 234 -8.49 9.05 -4.51
CA GLU A 234 -9.92 9.42 -4.53
C GLU A 234 -10.81 8.33 -3.93
N SER A 235 -10.55 7.05 -4.23
CA SER A 235 -11.27 5.93 -3.64
C SER A 235 -11.01 5.80 -2.13
N THR A 236 -9.76 6.02 -1.70
CA THR A 236 -9.41 6.04 -0.27
C THR A 236 -10.13 7.16 0.48
N GLN A 237 -10.12 8.39 -0.07
CA GLN A 237 -10.84 9.50 0.55
C GLN A 237 -12.36 9.26 0.61
N LYS A 238 -12.92 8.63 -0.42
CA LYS A 238 -14.33 8.26 -0.46
C LYS A 238 -14.69 7.23 0.61
N ALA A 239 -13.85 6.21 0.80
CA ALA A 239 -14.04 5.23 1.87
C ALA A 239 -13.95 5.88 3.27
N LEU A 240 -12.98 6.78 3.48
CA LEU A 240 -12.85 7.51 4.74
C LEU A 240 -14.08 8.37 5.04
N ASN A 241 -14.60 9.10 4.05
CA ASN A 241 -15.82 9.89 4.20
C ASN A 241 -17.03 9.00 4.53
N TYR A 242 -17.16 7.85 3.83
CA TYR A 242 -18.21 6.86 4.08
C TYR A 242 -18.20 6.35 5.55
N PHE A 243 -17.02 6.03 6.08
CA PHE A 243 -16.90 5.58 7.46
C PHE A 243 -17.16 6.68 8.49
N GLU A 244 -16.74 7.94 8.20
CA GLU A 244 -17.05 9.08 9.06
C GLU A 244 -18.56 9.34 9.19
N GLU A 245 -19.29 9.27 8.08
CA GLU A 245 -20.76 9.47 8.08
C GLU A 245 -21.49 8.45 8.94
N ASN A 246 -20.99 7.23 9.02
CA ASN A 246 -21.58 6.14 9.79
C ASN A 246 -21.21 6.16 11.29
N ALA A 247 -20.22 6.97 11.68
CA ALA A 247 -19.76 7.14 13.07
C ALA A 247 -19.40 5.82 13.79
N SER A 248 -19.06 4.78 13.04
CA SER A 248 -18.59 3.48 13.55
C SER A 248 -17.08 3.38 13.41
N PRO A 249 -16.39 2.63 14.30
CA PRO A 249 -14.99 2.32 14.07
C PRO A 249 -14.82 1.52 12.78
N PHE A 250 -13.66 1.61 12.16
CA PHE A 250 -13.46 0.95 10.87
C PHE A 250 -12.08 0.30 10.72
N PHE A 251 -12.04 -0.67 9.84
CA PHE A 251 -10.82 -1.25 9.26
C PHE A 251 -10.82 -1.00 7.75
N LEU A 252 -9.78 -0.36 7.25
CA LEU A 252 -9.58 -0.13 5.82
C LEU A 252 -8.24 -0.72 5.39
N MET A 253 -8.25 -1.62 4.40
CA MET A 253 -7.05 -2.04 3.69
C MET A 253 -7.00 -1.34 2.34
N VAL A 254 -5.85 -0.74 2.02
CA VAL A 254 -5.59 -0.12 0.70
C VAL A 254 -4.31 -0.68 0.13
N GLU A 255 -4.35 -1.11 -1.11
CA GLU A 255 -3.23 -1.72 -1.81
C GLU A 255 -2.78 -0.91 -3.03
N GLY A 256 -1.49 -0.57 -3.07
CA GLY A 256 -0.78 -0.18 -4.28
C GLY A 256 -0.21 -1.42 -4.96
N SER A 257 -1.06 -2.13 -5.72
CA SER A 257 -0.78 -3.49 -6.22
C SER A 257 0.30 -3.53 -7.29
N GLN A 258 0.45 -2.46 -8.07
CA GLN A 258 1.22 -2.50 -9.32
C GLN A 258 2.69 -2.10 -9.16
N ILE A 259 3.14 -1.79 -7.96
CA ILE A 259 4.58 -1.64 -7.65
C ILE A 259 5.29 -2.98 -7.90
N ASP A 260 4.65 -4.09 -7.50
CA ASP A 260 5.10 -5.46 -7.73
C ASP A 260 5.28 -5.75 -9.23
N TRP A 261 4.27 -5.40 -10.04
CA TRP A 261 4.32 -5.67 -11.48
C TRP A 261 5.42 -4.88 -12.18
N GLY A 262 5.68 -3.63 -11.78
CA GLY A 262 6.84 -2.89 -12.24
C GLY A 262 8.17 -3.58 -11.87
N GLY A 263 8.22 -4.24 -10.70
CA GLY A 263 9.34 -5.07 -10.27
C GLY A 263 9.50 -6.34 -11.12
N HIS A 264 8.41 -7.05 -11.41
CA HIS A 264 8.40 -8.24 -12.28
C HIS A 264 8.83 -7.93 -13.71
N ASP A 265 8.37 -6.80 -14.26
CA ASP A 265 8.74 -6.32 -15.60
C ASP A 265 10.17 -5.77 -15.65
N ASN A 266 10.84 -5.57 -14.51
CA ASN A 266 12.10 -4.84 -14.38
C ASN A 266 12.01 -3.44 -15.02
N ASP A 267 10.85 -2.82 -14.93
CA ASP A 267 10.55 -1.49 -15.46
C ASP A 267 10.57 -0.46 -14.32
N ALA A 268 11.64 0.33 -14.28
CA ALA A 268 11.84 1.32 -13.22
C ALA A 268 10.86 2.49 -13.29
N GLU A 269 10.43 2.90 -14.49
CA GLU A 269 9.46 3.99 -14.67
C GLU A 269 8.10 3.56 -14.15
N TYR A 270 7.67 2.37 -14.54
CA TYR A 270 6.42 1.77 -14.04
C TYR A 270 6.44 1.64 -12.52
N LEU A 271 7.45 0.96 -11.95
CA LEU A 271 7.58 0.75 -10.51
C LEU A 271 7.57 2.07 -9.72
N ILE A 272 8.37 3.06 -10.16
CA ILE A 272 8.53 4.32 -9.42
C ILE A 272 7.26 5.17 -9.51
N THR A 273 6.58 5.22 -10.65
CA THR A 273 5.33 5.99 -10.76
C THR A 273 4.22 5.39 -9.90
N GLU A 274 4.10 4.06 -9.81
CA GLU A 274 3.18 3.39 -8.89
C GLU A 274 3.51 3.67 -7.42
N LEU A 275 4.80 3.62 -7.07
CA LEU A 275 5.25 3.94 -5.72
C LEU A 275 4.94 5.38 -5.31
N LEU A 276 5.13 6.34 -6.22
CA LEU A 276 4.84 7.75 -5.94
C LEU A 276 3.35 8.01 -5.81
N ASP A 277 2.49 7.34 -6.59
CA ASP A 277 1.03 7.38 -6.42
C ASP A 277 0.63 6.81 -5.05
N PHE A 278 1.23 5.69 -4.65
CA PHE A 278 1.02 5.11 -3.33
C PHE A 278 1.47 6.04 -2.20
N ASP A 279 2.65 6.70 -2.31
CA ASP A 279 3.13 7.67 -1.32
C ASP A 279 2.19 8.89 -1.20
N GLN A 280 1.61 9.36 -2.30
CA GLN A 280 0.62 10.46 -2.26
C GLN A 280 -0.65 10.04 -1.51
N MET A 281 -1.15 8.83 -1.75
CA MET A 281 -2.29 8.27 -1.00
C MET A 281 -1.93 8.13 0.49
N VAL A 282 -0.74 7.63 0.83
CA VAL A 282 -0.24 7.57 2.22
C VAL A 282 -0.27 8.96 2.86
N GLY A 283 0.12 10.01 2.13
CA GLY A 283 0.05 11.40 2.60
C GLY A 283 -1.36 11.81 3.00
N SER A 284 -2.35 11.53 2.14
CA SER A 284 -3.76 11.84 2.42
C SER A 284 -4.32 11.07 3.64
N VAL A 285 -3.91 9.81 3.80
CA VAL A 285 -4.29 9.00 4.97
C VAL A 285 -3.67 9.54 6.26
N LEU A 286 -2.41 9.98 6.21
CA LEU A 286 -1.75 10.60 7.38
C LEU A 286 -2.42 11.93 7.76
N ASP A 287 -2.80 12.77 6.79
CA ASP A 287 -3.53 14.02 7.06
C ASP A 287 -4.89 13.74 7.71
N TYR A 288 -5.58 12.70 7.24
CA TYR A 288 -6.81 12.21 7.87
C TYR A 288 -6.56 11.77 9.32
N ALA A 289 -5.59 10.89 9.54
CA ALA A 289 -5.29 10.34 10.86
C ALA A 289 -4.83 11.41 11.87
N GLU A 290 -4.06 12.39 11.42
CA GLU A 290 -3.66 13.56 12.24
C GLU A 290 -4.87 14.38 12.67
N LYS A 291 -5.81 14.64 11.77
CA LYS A 291 -7.02 15.42 12.03
C LYS A 291 -8.01 14.65 12.93
N GLU A 292 -8.24 13.37 12.61
CA GLU A 292 -9.19 12.52 13.33
C GLU A 292 -8.66 12.16 14.74
N GLY A 293 -7.38 11.82 14.87
CA GLY A 293 -6.64 11.67 16.13
C GLY A 293 -6.82 10.33 16.84
N ASN A 294 -7.61 9.39 16.32
CA ASN A 294 -7.80 8.04 16.90
C ASN A 294 -7.67 6.94 15.83
N THR A 295 -6.81 7.15 14.85
CA THR A 295 -6.56 6.23 13.74
C THR A 295 -5.12 5.71 13.79
N LEU A 296 -4.95 4.40 13.84
CA LEU A 296 -3.67 3.71 13.66
C LEU A 296 -3.47 3.42 12.16
N VAL A 297 -2.42 3.99 11.60
CA VAL A 297 -2.00 3.77 10.21
C VAL A 297 -0.77 2.86 10.21
N ILE A 298 -0.81 1.81 9.40
CA ILE A 298 0.29 0.86 9.20
C ILE A 298 0.58 0.80 7.70
N VAL A 299 1.83 1.01 7.30
CA VAL A 299 2.30 0.84 5.92
C VAL A 299 3.29 -0.31 5.89
N THR A 300 3.10 -1.27 5.00
CA THR A 300 4.01 -2.41 4.81
C THR A 300 3.96 -2.92 3.37
N ALA A 301 4.60 -4.04 3.12
CA ALA A 301 4.52 -4.81 1.89
C ALA A 301 4.47 -6.30 2.23
N ASP A 302 3.97 -7.09 1.32
CA ASP A 302 3.90 -8.55 1.44
C ASP A 302 5.24 -9.23 1.12
N HIS A 303 6.03 -8.67 0.18
CA HIS A 303 7.39 -9.07 -0.19
C HIS A 303 8.14 -7.92 -0.90
N GLU A 304 9.34 -8.18 -1.37
CA GLU A 304 10.09 -7.36 -2.33
C GLU A 304 10.09 -8.06 -3.68
N THR A 305 10.04 -7.28 -4.77
CA THR A 305 10.04 -7.79 -6.15
C THR A 305 11.11 -7.14 -7.00
N GLY A 306 11.70 -7.93 -7.91
CA GLY A 306 12.70 -7.48 -8.88
C GLY A 306 14.13 -7.51 -8.36
N GLY A 307 14.35 -7.72 -7.06
CA GLY A 307 15.68 -7.52 -6.46
C GLY A 307 16.18 -6.11 -6.76
N PHE A 308 15.27 -5.12 -6.62
CA PHE A 308 15.47 -3.73 -7.00
C PHE A 308 16.52 -3.05 -6.14
N THR A 309 17.43 -2.32 -6.78
CA THR A 309 18.45 -1.53 -6.07
C THR A 309 18.68 -0.18 -6.75
N LEU A 310 19.20 0.77 -5.97
CA LEU A 310 19.57 2.11 -6.41
C LEU A 310 21.09 2.20 -6.48
N SER A 311 21.63 2.25 -7.69
CA SER A 311 23.06 2.25 -7.95
C SER A 311 23.53 3.61 -8.50
N SER A 312 24.83 3.90 -8.41
CA SER A 312 25.41 5.03 -9.08
C SER A 312 25.57 4.77 -10.60
N LYS A 313 25.44 5.82 -11.41
CA LYS A 313 25.61 5.70 -12.86
C LYS A 313 27.06 5.39 -13.24
N VAL A 314 27.27 4.32 -14.01
CA VAL A 314 28.58 4.05 -14.65
C VAL A 314 28.76 5.00 -15.82
N THR A 315 29.86 5.75 -15.83
CA THR A 315 30.19 6.78 -16.85
C THR A 315 31.34 6.38 -17.80
N GLY A 316 31.89 5.18 -17.59
CA GLY A 316 33.00 4.64 -18.40
C GLY A 316 33.95 3.82 -17.56
N GLN A 317 35.16 3.55 -18.08
CA GLN A 317 36.21 2.83 -17.38
C GLN A 317 37.47 3.66 -17.22
N ASN A 318 38.24 3.41 -16.17
CA ASN A 318 39.56 3.99 -15.99
C ASN A 318 40.62 3.20 -16.79
N SER A 319 41.86 3.69 -16.80
CA SER A 319 43.01 3.06 -17.52
C SER A 319 43.33 1.63 -17.03
N LYS A 320 42.77 1.19 -15.91
CA LYS A 320 42.93 -0.16 -15.36
C LYS A 320 41.70 -1.06 -15.59
N GLY A 321 40.74 -0.62 -16.42
CA GLY A 321 39.52 -1.35 -16.73
C GLY A 321 38.48 -1.37 -15.61
N LYS A 322 38.62 -0.55 -14.56
CA LYS A 322 37.61 -0.43 -13.48
C LYS A 322 36.60 0.65 -13.85
N ASP A 323 35.33 0.39 -13.54
CA ASP A 323 34.26 1.31 -13.78
C ASP A 323 34.47 2.64 -13.04
N LYS A 324 34.13 3.72 -13.73
CA LYS A 324 33.99 5.06 -13.16
C LYS A 324 32.52 5.32 -12.89
N HIS A 325 32.22 5.81 -11.72
CA HIS A 325 30.85 6.07 -11.27
C HIS A 325 30.63 7.57 -11.08
N ASP A 326 29.46 8.04 -11.49
CA ASP A 326 28.90 9.31 -11.03
C ASP A 326 27.98 9.03 -9.85
N TYR A 327 28.41 9.37 -8.66
CA TYR A 327 27.68 9.14 -7.41
C TYR A 327 26.55 10.17 -7.16
N ASN A 328 26.43 11.20 -8.02
CA ASN A 328 25.32 12.15 -7.97
C ASN A 328 24.12 11.71 -8.82
N LEU A 329 24.28 10.66 -9.63
CA LEU A 329 23.23 10.11 -10.48
C LEU A 329 22.84 8.73 -9.98
N ILE A 330 21.59 8.59 -9.56
CA ILE A 330 20.99 7.32 -9.14
C ILE A 330 20.37 6.62 -10.34
N VAL A 331 20.69 5.34 -10.49
CA VAL A 331 20.16 4.47 -11.55
C VAL A 331 19.50 3.25 -10.89
N PRO A 332 18.20 3.04 -11.11
CA PRO A 332 17.54 1.81 -10.72
C PRO A 332 18.12 0.60 -11.45
N THR A 333 18.29 -0.51 -10.73
CA THR A 333 18.74 -1.79 -11.29
C THR A 333 17.98 -2.94 -10.66
N PHE A 334 17.88 -4.04 -11.41
CA PHE A 334 17.14 -5.24 -10.99
C PHE A 334 18.07 -6.45 -11.06
N SER A 335 17.90 -7.41 -10.16
CA SER A 335 18.69 -8.64 -10.12
C SER A 335 17.88 -9.90 -10.42
N THR A 336 16.56 -9.81 -10.44
CA THR A 336 15.62 -10.90 -10.74
C THR A 336 14.34 -10.34 -11.34
N THR A 337 13.49 -11.19 -11.90
CA THR A 337 12.11 -10.86 -12.28
C THR A 337 11.09 -11.43 -11.30
N GLY A 338 11.53 -12.01 -10.19
CA GLY A 338 10.70 -12.61 -9.15
C GLY A 338 10.86 -11.90 -7.82
N HIS A 339 10.22 -12.46 -6.80
CA HIS A 339 10.33 -11.96 -5.44
C HIS A 339 11.69 -12.27 -4.82
N SER A 340 12.10 -11.48 -3.84
CA SER A 340 13.33 -11.73 -3.07
C SER A 340 13.04 -12.01 -1.59
N ALA A 341 14.05 -12.53 -0.88
CA ALA A 341 13.97 -12.81 0.55
C ALA A 341 14.37 -11.59 1.42
N SER A 342 14.23 -10.38 0.89
CA SER A 342 14.53 -9.15 1.63
C SER A 342 13.56 -8.95 2.79
N LEU A 343 14.05 -8.35 3.89
CA LEU A 343 13.17 -7.88 4.95
C LEU A 343 12.33 -6.70 4.45
N ILE A 344 11.11 -6.63 4.91
CA ILE A 344 10.13 -5.63 4.49
C ILE A 344 9.97 -4.56 5.57
N PRO A 345 9.96 -3.27 5.20
CA PRO A 345 9.70 -2.19 6.15
C PRO A 345 8.25 -2.25 6.65
N VAL A 346 8.06 -1.96 7.94
CA VAL A 346 6.75 -1.69 8.53
C VAL A 346 6.82 -0.31 9.17
N LEU A 347 6.03 0.62 8.67
CA LEU A 347 5.92 1.98 9.19
C LEU A 347 4.61 2.11 9.93
N ALA A 348 4.60 2.80 11.08
CA ALA A 348 3.36 2.99 11.82
C ALA A 348 3.23 4.42 12.36
N PHE A 349 1.99 4.93 12.38
CA PHE A 349 1.63 6.25 12.84
C PHE A 349 0.33 6.19 13.66
N GLY A 350 0.18 7.10 14.62
CA GLY A 350 -1.02 7.23 15.44
C GLY A 350 -0.96 6.45 16.76
N PRO A 351 -2.09 6.33 17.45
CA PRO A 351 -2.17 5.60 18.71
C PRO A 351 -1.69 4.16 18.55
N GLN A 352 -0.99 3.62 19.54
CA GLN A 352 -0.43 2.26 19.58
C GLN A 352 0.65 1.96 18.52
N SER A 353 1.06 2.92 17.69
CA SER A 353 2.07 2.71 16.63
C SER A 353 3.40 2.16 17.17
N ALA A 354 3.81 2.52 18.39
CA ALA A 354 5.08 2.07 19.00
C ALA A 354 5.23 0.53 19.04
N GLN A 355 4.13 -0.23 19.04
CA GLN A 355 4.15 -1.69 19.03
C GLN A 355 4.73 -2.27 17.73
N PHE A 356 4.76 -1.49 16.63
CA PHE A 356 5.23 -1.92 15.33
C PHE A 356 6.74 -1.73 15.10
N SER A 357 7.49 -1.28 16.10
CA SER A 357 8.96 -1.23 16.05
C SER A 357 9.60 -2.61 16.24
N GLY A 358 10.85 -2.77 15.75
CA GLY A 358 11.65 -3.98 15.92
C GLY A 358 11.60 -4.95 14.75
N PHE A 359 12.07 -6.20 14.99
CA PHE A 359 12.09 -7.29 13.99
C PHE A 359 11.08 -8.36 14.38
N TYR A 360 10.25 -8.79 13.44
CA TYR A 360 9.21 -9.80 13.69
C TYR A 360 8.76 -10.49 12.39
N GLN A 361 7.85 -11.45 12.49
CA GLN A 361 7.26 -12.12 11.33
C GLN A 361 6.12 -11.28 10.73
N ASN A 362 5.84 -11.40 9.43
CA ASN A 362 4.70 -10.70 8.83
C ASN A 362 3.35 -11.06 9.49
N SER A 363 3.17 -12.31 9.94
CA SER A 363 2.00 -12.72 10.72
C SER A 363 1.83 -11.96 12.04
N ASP A 364 2.91 -11.42 12.61
CA ASP A 364 2.84 -10.62 13.84
C ASP A 364 2.16 -9.28 13.63
N VAL A 365 2.06 -8.77 12.39
CA VAL A 365 1.30 -7.54 12.09
C VAL A 365 -0.16 -7.69 12.53
N TYR A 366 -0.81 -8.81 12.19
CA TYR A 366 -2.15 -9.15 12.67
C TYR A 366 -2.23 -9.12 14.20
N HIS A 367 -1.31 -9.82 14.88
CA HIS A 367 -1.30 -9.91 16.33
C HIS A 367 -1.07 -8.55 17.00
N LYS A 368 -0.25 -7.69 16.40
CA LYS A 368 -0.01 -6.33 16.88
C LYS A 368 -1.25 -5.43 16.69
N ILE A 369 -1.97 -5.55 15.56
CA ILE A 369 -3.27 -4.89 15.36
C ILE A 369 -4.24 -5.32 16.43
N ARG A 370 -4.37 -6.63 16.68
CA ARG A 370 -5.23 -7.19 17.73
C ARG A 370 -4.86 -6.67 19.12
N ALA A 371 -3.57 -6.61 19.43
CA ALA A 371 -3.10 -6.05 20.71
C ALA A 371 -3.37 -4.56 20.85
N ALA A 372 -3.32 -3.80 19.76
CA ALA A 372 -3.65 -2.37 19.74
C ALA A 372 -5.14 -2.12 20.00
N LEU A 373 -6.01 -2.99 19.50
CA LEU A 373 -7.46 -2.92 19.68
C LEU A 373 -7.93 -3.34 21.08
N ALA A 374 -7.14 -4.14 21.80
CA ALA A 374 -7.48 -4.65 23.13
C ALA A 374 -7.20 -3.65 24.27
N GLN A 375 -6.66 -2.48 23.99
CA GLN A 375 -6.31 -1.43 24.96
C GLN A 375 -7.32 -0.31 24.94
#